data_28c53cbffd607d717984f0ee43728995
#
_entry.id   28c53cbffd607d717984f0ee43728995
#
_cell.length_a   1.000
_cell.length_b   1.000
_cell.length_c   1.000
_cell.angle_alpha   90.00
_cell.angle_beta   90.00
_cell.angle_gamma   90.00
#
_symmetry.space_group_name_H-M   'P 1'
#
loop_
_entity.id
_entity.type
_entity.pdbx_description
1 polymer ?
#
loop_
_entity_poly.entity_id
_entity_poly.type
_entity_poly.pdbx_seq_one_letter_code
_entity_poly.pdbx_strand_id
1 'polypeptide(L)'
;MFVFAIFVDIQGHGRFPYKRVIVKNINKLKEARTLTYIELGTREYKKASLALFFGGFVTFAILYTTQPLLPVFAKEFHVSAASASLTVSVSTGTLAVMMLIAASLSDRVGKKKVMMISMLLTSMLALAMSFSPNFISLVLARMFLGMAAAGIPSLAMAYVAEEFHPAGIGKVMGLYISGTSLGGMAGRILTGLLTDLFSWRTALFAIGIISLLLSLIFALILPAPRHSVNKPLNGKTALRAYAVHLHNKPLMALIVLGFLFMGGFVTLYNYIGFLLGDPPYSFSQSVLGFLFIVYLFGSFSSVYMGKKADLSGHALVLSISVALTALGAVVTLVPSVVVKIIGLSLFTFGFFGCHSIASAWIGECANVNKAQASSLYLLFYYLGSSLAGTAGGYFWTHFHWLGVITFIVILLLLSYPLISYAHKHLKQLPQ
;
A
#
# COMPACT_ATOMS: atom_id res chain seq x y z
N MET A 1 -33.68 32.89 -9.98
CA MET A 1 -35.07 33.40 -10.13
C MET A 1 -36.13 32.32 -9.87
N PHE A 2 -35.80 31.07 -9.57
CA PHE A 2 -36.74 29.97 -9.26
C PHE A 2 -36.89 29.65 -7.75
N VAL A 3 -36.06 30.23 -6.89
CA VAL A 3 -36.08 29.99 -5.42
C VAL A 3 -36.93 31.02 -4.67
N PHE A 4 -37.28 32.14 -5.30
CA PHE A 4 -38.08 33.22 -4.67
C PHE A 4 -39.61 33.05 -4.82
N ALA A 5 -40.06 32.11 -5.67
CA ALA A 5 -41.49 31.88 -5.92
C ALA A 5 -42.16 30.90 -4.94
N ILE A 6 -41.40 30.27 -4.02
CA ILE A 6 -41.94 29.27 -3.05
C ILE A 6 -42.30 29.92 -1.69
N PHE A 7 -41.93 31.17 -1.45
CA PHE A 7 -42.11 31.82 -0.12
C PHE A 7 -43.33 32.75 0.03
N VAL A 8 -44.17 32.89 -1.00
CA VAL A 8 -45.25 33.90 -0.98
C VAL A 8 -46.67 33.32 -0.92
N ASP A 9 -46.89 32.02 -0.83
CA ASP A 9 -48.31 31.55 -0.77
C ASP A 9 -48.55 30.47 0.32
N ILE A 10 -48.47 30.90 1.59
CA ILE A 10 -48.85 30.07 2.77
C ILE A 10 -50.21 30.52 3.33
N GLN A 11 -50.93 31.44 2.72
CA GLN A 11 -52.30 31.79 3.14
C GLN A 11 -53.27 31.80 1.95
N GLY A 12 -53.68 30.65 1.52
CA GLY A 12 -54.72 30.54 0.48
C GLY A 12 -55.30 29.12 0.41
N HIS A 13 -56.58 28.97 0.80
CA HIS A 13 -57.35 27.75 0.69
C HIS A 13 -57.60 27.36 -0.79
N GLY A 14 -56.70 26.59 -1.37
CA GLY A 14 -56.89 25.99 -2.70
C GLY A 14 -56.46 24.54 -2.74
N ARG A 15 -57.34 23.61 -3.07
CA ARG A 15 -57.05 22.17 -3.30
C ARG A 15 -56.28 22.03 -4.63
N PHE A 16 -54.94 22.01 -4.57
CA PHE A 16 -54.11 21.73 -5.73
C PHE A 16 -53.64 20.25 -5.71
N PRO A 17 -53.87 19.45 -6.76
CA PRO A 17 -53.44 18.05 -6.84
C PRO A 17 -51.92 17.86 -6.83
N TYR A 18 -51.17 18.93 -7.10
CA TYR A 18 -49.68 18.93 -7.07
C TYR A 18 -49.09 18.84 -5.66
N LYS A 19 -49.82 19.18 -4.59
CA LYS A 19 -49.29 19.11 -3.21
C LYS A 19 -48.94 17.66 -2.81
N ARG A 20 -49.72 16.67 -3.26
CA ARG A 20 -49.44 15.25 -3.00
C ARG A 20 -48.20 14.74 -3.75
N VAL A 21 -47.96 15.23 -4.96
CA VAL A 21 -46.81 14.83 -5.79
C VAL A 21 -45.53 15.45 -5.25
N ILE A 22 -45.58 16.74 -4.82
CA ILE A 22 -44.45 17.46 -4.21
C ILE A 22 -44.08 16.82 -2.86
N VAL A 23 -45.07 16.57 -1.99
CA VAL A 23 -44.84 15.90 -0.69
C VAL A 23 -44.34 14.47 -0.87
N LYS A 24 -44.85 13.73 -1.84
CA LYS A 24 -44.36 12.38 -2.17
C LYS A 24 -42.93 12.41 -2.73
N ASN A 25 -42.59 13.40 -3.52
CA ASN A 25 -41.22 13.61 -4.02
C ASN A 25 -40.27 14.15 -2.93
N ILE A 26 -40.73 15.02 -2.03
CA ILE A 26 -39.96 15.45 -0.87
C ILE A 26 -39.76 14.30 0.11
N ASN A 27 -40.75 13.47 0.33
CA ASN A 27 -40.60 12.27 1.17
C ASN A 27 -39.70 11.21 0.49
N LYS A 28 -39.81 10.99 -0.82
CA LYS A 28 -38.84 10.19 -1.56
C LYS A 28 -37.41 10.79 -1.53
N LEU A 29 -37.27 12.11 -1.58
CA LEU A 29 -35.98 12.79 -1.43
C LEU A 29 -35.49 12.75 0.02
N LYS A 30 -36.39 12.77 1.02
CA LYS A 30 -36.03 12.53 2.43
C LYS A 30 -35.67 11.05 2.67
N GLU A 31 -36.40 10.09 2.10
CA GLU A 31 -36.04 8.66 2.14
C GLU A 31 -34.75 8.37 1.38
N ALA A 32 -34.51 9.02 0.24
CA ALA A 32 -33.22 8.98 -0.46
C ALA A 32 -32.07 9.69 0.32
N ARG A 33 -32.38 10.61 1.25
CA ARG A 33 -31.41 11.26 2.15
C ARG A 33 -31.13 10.49 3.43
N THR A 34 -31.76 9.36 3.70
CA THR A 34 -31.52 8.53 4.89
C THR A 34 -30.51 7.39 4.69
N LEU A 35 -29.70 7.45 3.63
CA LEU A 35 -28.44 6.72 3.61
C LEU A 35 -27.49 7.48 4.53
N THR A 36 -27.53 7.15 5.81
CA THR A 36 -26.69 7.79 6.82
C THR A 36 -25.26 7.32 6.67
N TYR A 37 -24.35 8.26 6.43
CA TYR A 37 -22.91 7.98 6.51
C TYR A 37 -22.54 7.42 7.90
N ILE A 38 -21.43 6.70 7.97
CA ILE A 38 -20.84 6.29 9.24
C ILE A 38 -20.28 7.54 9.93
N GLU A 39 -20.99 7.99 10.96
CA GLU A 39 -20.72 9.25 11.67
C GLU A 39 -19.57 9.13 12.67
N LEU A 40 -18.73 10.16 12.72
CA LEU A 40 -17.60 10.27 13.65
C LEU A 40 -18.06 10.08 15.11
N GLY A 41 -17.33 9.25 15.87
CA GLY A 41 -17.61 9.01 17.31
C GLY A 41 -18.62 7.90 17.59
N THR A 42 -19.40 7.46 16.61
CA THR A 42 -20.39 6.38 16.80
C THR A 42 -19.72 5.02 17.04
N ARG A 43 -20.47 4.07 17.60
CA ARG A 43 -20.01 2.69 17.77
C ARG A 43 -19.68 2.03 16.42
N GLU A 44 -20.45 2.36 15.40
CA GLU A 44 -20.24 1.86 14.04
C GLU A 44 -18.94 2.42 13.44
N TYR A 45 -18.65 3.70 13.62
CA TYR A 45 -17.40 4.33 13.23
C TYR A 45 -16.19 3.64 13.85
N LYS A 46 -16.23 3.36 15.16
CA LYS A 46 -15.14 2.67 15.88
C LYS A 46 -14.93 1.26 15.33
N LYS A 47 -16.03 0.51 15.08
CA LYS A 47 -15.97 -0.86 14.52
C LYS A 47 -15.39 -0.86 13.11
N ALA A 48 -15.89 0.01 12.22
CA ALA A 48 -15.42 0.10 10.84
C ALA A 48 -13.95 0.53 10.76
N SER A 49 -13.55 1.52 11.57
CA SER A 49 -12.16 1.98 11.65
C SER A 49 -11.22 0.88 12.14
N LEU A 50 -11.61 0.12 13.17
CA LEU A 50 -10.85 -1.00 13.69
C LEU A 50 -10.75 -2.15 12.67
N ALA A 51 -11.84 -2.44 11.95
CA ALA A 51 -11.81 -3.41 10.85
C ALA A 51 -10.79 -3.02 9.79
N LEU A 52 -10.83 -1.78 9.32
CA LEU A 52 -9.89 -1.30 8.31
C LEU A 52 -8.44 -1.31 8.80
N PHE A 53 -8.19 -1.00 10.06
CA PHE A 53 -6.89 -1.17 10.69
C PHE A 53 -6.41 -2.63 10.61
N PHE A 54 -7.25 -3.60 11.01
CA PHE A 54 -6.92 -5.02 10.90
C PHE A 54 -6.74 -5.47 9.45
N GLY A 55 -7.55 -4.94 8.51
CA GLY A 55 -7.38 -5.19 7.08
C GLY A 55 -5.99 -4.81 6.57
N GLY A 56 -5.54 -3.59 6.89
CA GLY A 56 -4.20 -3.12 6.58
C GLY A 56 -3.13 -3.92 7.29
N PHE A 57 -3.28 -4.13 8.60
CA PHE A 57 -2.33 -4.87 9.43
C PHE A 57 -2.08 -6.30 8.91
N VAL A 58 -3.13 -7.09 8.75
CA VAL A 58 -3.04 -8.48 8.29
C VAL A 58 -2.42 -8.59 6.90
N THR A 59 -2.92 -7.78 5.96
CA THR A 59 -2.44 -7.84 4.58
C THR A 59 -0.93 -7.59 4.49
N PHE A 60 -0.45 -6.55 5.16
CA PHE A 60 0.96 -6.18 5.07
C PHE A 60 1.85 -7.00 6.00
N ALA A 61 1.33 -7.51 7.12
CA ALA A 61 2.03 -8.48 7.95
C ALA A 61 2.36 -9.73 7.14
N ILE A 62 1.38 -10.34 6.47
CA ILE A 62 1.58 -11.55 5.68
C ILE A 62 2.40 -11.28 4.42
N LEU A 63 2.16 -10.17 3.72
CA LEU A 63 2.84 -9.88 2.45
C LEU A 63 4.37 -9.89 2.60
N TYR A 64 4.86 -9.42 3.73
CA TYR A 64 6.29 -9.23 3.96
C TYR A 64 6.91 -10.19 5.00
N THR A 65 6.17 -11.16 5.55
CA THR A 65 6.72 -12.15 6.51
C THR A 65 7.96 -12.87 6.01
N THR A 66 8.04 -13.16 4.71
CA THR A 66 9.16 -13.92 4.14
C THR A 66 10.43 -13.08 3.97
N GLN A 67 10.38 -11.76 4.12
CA GLN A 67 11.53 -10.89 3.87
C GLN A 67 12.70 -11.14 4.84
N PRO A 68 12.52 -11.25 6.16
CA PRO A 68 13.62 -11.62 7.05
C PRO A 68 14.10 -13.07 6.85
N LEU A 69 13.27 -13.95 6.25
CA LEU A 69 13.57 -15.36 6.03
C LEU A 69 14.37 -15.65 4.76
N LEU A 70 14.68 -14.65 3.94
CA LEU A 70 15.39 -14.88 2.67
C LEU A 70 16.72 -15.63 2.84
N PRO A 71 17.57 -15.31 3.84
CA PRO A 71 18.78 -16.08 4.08
C PRO A 71 18.49 -17.53 4.53
N VAL A 72 17.43 -17.74 5.32
CA VAL A 72 17.00 -19.08 5.76
C VAL A 72 16.57 -19.92 4.57
N PHE A 73 15.74 -19.37 3.69
CA PHE A 73 15.28 -20.07 2.48
C PHE A 73 16.41 -20.39 1.51
N ALA A 74 17.38 -19.46 1.35
CA ALA A 74 18.53 -19.70 0.52
C ALA A 74 19.34 -20.91 1.02
N LYS A 75 19.54 -21.02 2.33
CA LYS A 75 20.26 -22.14 2.96
C LYS A 75 19.47 -23.45 2.92
N GLU A 76 18.19 -23.43 3.33
CA GLU A 76 17.36 -24.65 3.46
C GLU A 76 17.04 -25.28 2.10
N PHE A 77 16.71 -24.44 1.11
CA PHE A 77 16.35 -24.94 -0.23
C PHE A 77 17.51 -24.97 -1.22
N HIS A 78 18.72 -24.62 -0.79
CA HIS A 78 19.94 -24.57 -1.64
C HIS A 78 19.73 -23.72 -2.90
N VAL A 79 19.09 -22.54 -2.76
CA VAL A 79 18.82 -21.61 -3.85
C VAL A 79 19.62 -20.32 -3.70
N SER A 80 19.82 -19.61 -4.81
CA SER A 80 20.50 -18.31 -4.78
C SER A 80 19.70 -17.26 -4.00
N ALA A 81 20.36 -16.20 -3.54
CA ALA A 81 19.70 -15.04 -2.89
C ALA A 81 18.65 -14.39 -3.83
N ALA A 82 18.94 -14.34 -5.15
CA ALA A 82 17.98 -13.88 -6.16
C ALA A 82 16.73 -14.77 -6.21
N SER A 83 16.91 -16.10 -6.22
CA SER A 83 15.79 -17.04 -6.17
C SER A 83 15.01 -16.91 -4.86
N ALA A 84 15.68 -16.86 -3.72
CA ALA A 84 15.00 -16.67 -2.42
C ALA A 84 14.14 -15.41 -2.41
N SER A 85 14.59 -14.29 -3.02
CA SER A 85 13.84 -13.05 -3.11
C SER A 85 12.52 -13.19 -3.88
N LEU A 86 12.34 -14.23 -4.74
CA LEU A 86 11.08 -14.51 -5.42
C LEU A 86 9.93 -14.73 -4.44
N THR A 87 10.20 -15.21 -3.23
CA THR A 87 9.16 -15.36 -2.19
C THR A 87 8.52 -14.04 -1.78
N VAL A 88 9.19 -12.90 -1.94
CA VAL A 88 8.65 -11.55 -1.77
C VAL A 88 8.14 -11.03 -3.11
N SER A 89 8.96 -11.11 -4.14
CA SER A 89 8.76 -10.45 -5.44
C SER A 89 7.54 -10.97 -6.19
N VAL A 90 7.33 -12.29 -6.21
CA VAL A 90 6.15 -12.89 -6.88
C VAL A 90 4.86 -12.45 -6.22
N SER A 91 4.81 -12.36 -4.88
CA SER A 91 3.60 -11.89 -4.20
C SER A 91 3.32 -10.42 -4.46
N THR A 92 4.33 -9.55 -4.44
CA THR A 92 4.13 -8.13 -4.70
C THR A 92 3.79 -7.87 -6.17
N GLY A 93 4.38 -8.63 -7.10
CA GLY A 93 4.07 -8.54 -8.53
C GLY A 93 2.64 -9.00 -8.86
N THR A 94 2.21 -10.14 -8.33
CA THR A 94 0.84 -10.64 -8.54
C THR A 94 -0.21 -9.77 -7.83
N LEU A 95 0.10 -9.24 -6.65
CA LEU A 95 -0.73 -8.25 -5.98
C LEU A 95 -0.94 -7.01 -6.85
N ALA A 96 0.13 -6.47 -7.45
CA ALA A 96 0.07 -5.29 -8.32
C ALA A 96 -0.94 -5.46 -9.46
N VAL A 97 -0.87 -6.58 -10.17
CA VAL A 97 -1.77 -6.90 -11.28
C VAL A 97 -3.20 -7.11 -10.78
N MET A 98 -3.35 -7.90 -9.70
CA MET A 98 -4.67 -8.25 -9.16
C MET A 98 -5.39 -7.07 -8.51
N MET A 99 -4.69 -6.01 -8.07
CA MET A 99 -5.35 -4.79 -7.59
C MET A 99 -6.26 -4.15 -8.64
N LEU A 100 -5.85 -4.15 -9.91
CA LEU A 100 -6.66 -3.62 -11.01
C LEU A 100 -7.92 -4.47 -11.25
N ILE A 101 -7.79 -5.79 -11.10
CA ILE A 101 -8.88 -6.74 -11.28
C ILE A 101 -9.84 -6.70 -10.07
N ALA A 102 -9.30 -6.64 -8.85
CA ALA A 102 -10.08 -6.61 -7.61
C ALA A 102 -11.03 -5.40 -7.55
N ALA A 103 -10.56 -4.22 -8.00
CA ALA A 103 -11.41 -3.03 -8.11
C ALA A 103 -12.63 -3.30 -9.02
N SER A 104 -12.39 -3.87 -10.19
CA SER A 104 -13.48 -4.21 -11.15
C SER A 104 -14.41 -5.31 -10.63
N LEU A 105 -13.87 -6.30 -9.93
CA LEU A 105 -14.65 -7.38 -9.34
C LEU A 105 -15.58 -6.86 -8.23
N SER A 106 -15.12 -5.87 -7.48
CA SER A 106 -15.88 -5.30 -6.36
C SER A 106 -17.18 -4.62 -6.76
N ASP A 107 -17.28 -4.13 -7.99
CA ASP A 107 -18.49 -3.50 -8.50
C ASP A 107 -19.62 -4.51 -8.76
N ARG A 108 -19.27 -5.79 -8.97
CA ARG A 108 -20.23 -6.90 -9.15
C ARG A 108 -20.56 -7.62 -7.84
N VAL A 109 -19.54 -7.90 -7.05
CA VAL A 109 -19.64 -8.77 -5.86
C VAL A 109 -19.90 -7.94 -4.58
N GLY A 110 -19.53 -6.65 -4.60
CA GLY A 110 -19.58 -5.74 -3.46
C GLY A 110 -18.25 -5.67 -2.70
N LYS A 111 -17.84 -4.44 -2.35
CA LYS A 111 -16.53 -4.14 -1.73
C LYS A 111 -16.26 -4.94 -0.46
N LYS A 112 -17.24 -5.01 0.47
CA LYS A 112 -17.07 -5.77 1.72
C LYS A 112 -16.79 -7.24 1.44
N LYS A 113 -17.53 -7.88 0.53
CA LYS A 113 -17.35 -9.31 0.21
C LYS A 113 -15.98 -9.58 -0.38
N VAL A 114 -15.52 -8.74 -1.32
CA VAL A 114 -14.19 -8.89 -1.94
C VAL A 114 -13.10 -8.72 -0.88
N MET A 115 -13.16 -7.72 -0.01
CA MET A 115 -12.21 -7.53 1.08
C MET A 115 -12.19 -8.70 2.06
N MET A 116 -13.38 -9.23 2.44
CA MET A 116 -13.47 -10.39 3.34
C MET A 116 -12.83 -11.63 2.73
N ILE A 117 -13.21 -11.98 1.50
CA ILE A 117 -12.68 -13.16 0.79
C ILE A 117 -11.17 -13.00 0.62
N SER A 118 -10.70 -11.81 0.25
CA SER A 118 -9.29 -11.48 0.14
C SER A 118 -8.53 -11.78 1.43
N MET A 119 -8.97 -11.27 2.56
CA MET A 119 -8.31 -11.47 3.85
C MET A 119 -8.32 -12.94 4.30
N LEU A 120 -9.47 -13.61 4.21
CA LEU A 120 -9.59 -15.01 4.60
C LEU A 120 -8.68 -15.91 3.74
N LEU A 121 -8.74 -15.73 2.42
CA LEU A 121 -7.93 -16.51 1.48
C LEU A 121 -6.43 -16.25 1.68
N THR A 122 -6.04 -14.99 1.89
CA THR A 122 -4.64 -14.62 2.18
C THR A 122 -4.14 -15.29 3.46
N SER A 123 -4.96 -15.30 4.51
CA SER A 123 -4.61 -15.95 5.78
C SER A 123 -4.52 -17.47 5.66
N MET A 124 -5.44 -18.10 4.91
CA MET A 124 -5.39 -19.54 4.63
C MET A 124 -4.14 -19.92 3.81
N LEU A 125 -3.78 -19.11 2.82
CA LEU A 125 -2.56 -19.33 2.03
C LEU A 125 -1.30 -19.11 2.88
N ALA A 126 -1.32 -18.17 3.84
CA ALA A 126 -0.24 -17.99 4.80
C ALA A 126 -0.05 -19.25 5.68
N LEU A 127 -1.14 -19.86 6.13
CA LEU A 127 -1.09 -21.16 6.82
C LEU A 127 -0.54 -22.27 5.91
N ALA A 128 -1.01 -22.35 4.67
CA ALA A 128 -0.57 -23.38 3.72
C ALA A 128 0.93 -23.29 3.44
N MET A 129 1.51 -22.10 3.40
CA MET A 129 2.96 -21.91 3.21
C MET A 129 3.81 -22.60 4.29
N SER A 130 3.33 -22.72 5.53
CA SER A 130 4.07 -23.39 6.61
C SER A 130 4.30 -24.87 6.35
N PHE A 131 3.49 -25.48 5.48
CA PHE A 131 3.56 -26.88 5.07
C PHE A 131 4.27 -27.09 3.73
N SER A 132 4.88 -26.04 3.16
CA SER A 132 5.56 -26.16 1.85
C SER A 132 6.72 -27.17 1.89
N PRO A 133 6.65 -28.26 1.09
CA PRO A 133 7.69 -29.30 1.11
C PRO A 133 8.97 -28.89 0.35
N ASN A 134 8.87 -27.96 -0.58
CA ASN A 134 9.97 -27.50 -1.41
C ASN A 134 9.81 -26.02 -1.80
N PHE A 135 10.86 -25.46 -2.39
CA PHE A 135 10.90 -24.05 -2.76
C PHE A 135 9.84 -23.66 -3.80
N ILE A 136 9.56 -24.53 -4.78
CA ILE A 136 8.57 -24.23 -5.83
C ILE A 136 7.17 -24.11 -5.24
N SER A 137 6.79 -25.03 -4.35
CA SER A 137 5.49 -24.96 -3.66
C SER A 137 5.33 -23.70 -2.83
N LEU A 138 6.42 -23.26 -2.15
CA LEU A 138 6.44 -22.00 -1.40
C LEU A 138 6.23 -20.79 -2.33
N VAL A 139 6.93 -20.72 -3.46
CA VAL A 139 6.81 -19.63 -4.44
C VAL A 139 5.40 -19.61 -5.06
N LEU A 140 4.84 -20.78 -5.41
CA LEU A 140 3.47 -20.87 -5.92
C LEU A 140 2.44 -20.40 -4.88
N ALA A 141 2.57 -20.82 -3.63
CA ALA A 141 1.71 -20.34 -2.54
C ALA A 141 1.83 -18.82 -2.37
N ARG A 142 3.03 -18.26 -2.47
CA ARG A 142 3.29 -16.81 -2.46
C ARG A 142 2.65 -16.09 -3.64
N MET A 143 2.64 -16.70 -4.82
CA MET A 143 1.98 -16.16 -6.01
C MET A 143 0.46 -16.03 -5.78
N PHE A 144 -0.20 -17.10 -5.35
CA PHE A 144 -1.63 -17.08 -5.06
C PHE A 144 -1.97 -16.16 -3.88
N LEU A 145 -1.08 -16.09 -2.88
CA LEU A 145 -1.22 -15.18 -1.76
C LEU A 145 -1.21 -13.71 -2.22
N GLY A 146 -0.29 -13.33 -3.10
CA GLY A 146 -0.26 -11.99 -3.66
C GLY A 146 -1.55 -11.65 -4.43
N MET A 147 -2.06 -12.60 -5.22
CA MET A 147 -3.36 -12.44 -5.90
C MET A 147 -4.50 -12.22 -4.90
N ALA A 148 -4.57 -13.04 -3.85
CA ALA A 148 -5.60 -12.95 -2.83
C ALA A 148 -5.53 -11.65 -2.03
N ALA A 149 -4.31 -11.19 -1.70
CA ALA A 149 -4.09 -10.01 -0.86
C ALA A 149 -4.53 -8.69 -1.49
N ALA A 150 -4.79 -8.65 -2.80
CA ALA A 150 -5.08 -7.43 -3.55
C ALA A 150 -6.37 -6.71 -3.12
N GLY A 151 -7.34 -7.41 -2.51
CA GLY A 151 -8.66 -6.84 -2.21
C GLY A 151 -8.64 -5.69 -1.21
N ILE A 152 -7.83 -5.77 -0.16
CA ILE A 152 -7.75 -4.70 0.84
C ILE A 152 -7.12 -3.42 0.28
N PRO A 153 -5.89 -3.42 -0.26
CA PRO A 153 -5.26 -2.18 -0.71
C PRO A 153 -5.97 -1.53 -1.89
N SER A 154 -6.71 -2.31 -2.70
CA SER A 154 -7.47 -1.76 -3.82
C SER A 154 -8.80 -1.12 -3.40
N LEU A 155 -9.42 -1.56 -2.30
CA LEU A 155 -10.80 -1.21 -1.97
C LEU A 155 -10.99 -0.44 -0.67
N ALA A 156 -10.05 -0.52 0.28
CA ALA A 156 -10.22 0.10 1.59
C ALA A 156 -10.43 1.62 1.50
N MET A 157 -9.64 2.31 0.67
CA MET A 157 -9.77 3.76 0.49
C MET A 157 -11.10 4.14 -0.16
N ALA A 158 -11.55 3.37 -1.16
CA ALA A 158 -12.84 3.61 -1.83
C ALA A 158 -14.00 3.37 -0.86
N TYR A 159 -13.95 2.31 -0.04
CA TYR A 159 -14.93 2.05 0.99
C TYR A 159 -15.01 3.21 2.00
N VAL A 160 -13.86 3.73 2.45
CA VAL A 160 -13.83 4.88 3.37
C VAL A 160 -14.45 6.11 2.73
N ALA A 161 -14.09 6.43 1.50
CA ALA A 161 -14.59 7.63 0.81
C ALA A 161 -16.11 7.59 0.55
N GLU A 162 -16.69 6.39 0.39
CA GLU A 162 -18.11 6.21 0.10
C GLU A 162 -18.98 6.12 1.37
N GLU A 163 -18.49 5.46 2.42
CA GLU A 163 -19.32 5.08 3.56
C GLU A 163 -19.17 6.01 4.76
N PHE A 164 -18.06 6.76 4.88
CA PHE A 164 -17.80 7.61 6.03
C PHE A 164 -18.19 9.07 5.76
N HIS A 165 -18.69 9.73 6.81
CA HIS A 165 -18.92 11.17 6.76
C HIS A 165 -17.60 11.93 6.50
N PRO A 166 -17.57 12.96 5.63
CA PRO A 166 -16.36 13.70 5.26
C PRO A 166 -15.49 14.13 6.44
N ALA A 167 -16.09 14.58 7.54
CA ALA A 167 -15.37 14.98 8.76
C ALA A 167 -14.58 13.84 9.44
N GLY A 168 -14.90 12.58 9.17
CA GLY A 168 -14.26 11.41 9.77
C GLY A 168 -13.22 10.73 8.90
N ILE A 169 -13.21 11.02 7.59
CA ILE A 169 -12.38 10.30 6.59
C ILE A 169 -10.89 10.33 6.95
N GLY A 170 -10.36 11.51 7.25
CA GLY A 170 -8.91 11.66 7.52
C GLY A 170 -8.44 10.81 8.69
N LYS A 171 -9.24 10.70 9.76
CA LYS A 171 -8.90 9.89 10.94
C LYS A 171 -8.92 8.39 10.63
N VAL A 172 -9.92 7.92 9.88
CA VAL A 172 -10.02 6.51 9.46
C VAL A 172 -8.89 6.14 8.51
N MET A 173 -8.60 7.01 7.53
CA MET A 173 -7.48 6.79 6.60
C MET A 173 -6.14 6.72 7.33
N GLY A 174 -5.92 7.63 8.29
CA GLY A 174 -4.73 7.58 9.14
C GLY A 174 -4.62 6.27 9.92
N LEU A 175 -5.73 5.76 10.48
CA LEU A 175 -5.74 4.49 11.20
C LEU A 175 -5.49 3.30 10.26
N TYR A 176 -6.09 3.28 9.08
CA TYR A 176 -5.83 2.26 8.06
C TYR A 176 -4.34 2.22 7.65
N ILE A 177 -3.77 3.39 7.34
CA ILE A 177 -2.34 3.51 6.97
C ILE A 177 -1.43 3.09 8.13
N SER A 178 -1.78 3.46 9.37
CA SER A 178 -1.06 2.97 10.55
C SER A 178 -1.13 1.44 10.64
N GLY A 179 -2.28 0.85 10.34
CA GLY A 179 -2.43 -0.62 10.26
C GLY A 179 -1.47 -1.23 9.25
N THR A 180 -1.34 -0.66 8.05
CA THR A 180 -0.42 -1.18 7.02
C THR A 180 1.05 -1.12 7.47
N SER A 181 1.46 -0.01 8.06
CA SER A 181 2.84 0.19 8.53
C SER A 181 3.18 -0.71 9.72
N LEU A 182 2.31 -0.74 10.73
CA LEU A 182 2.49 -1.58 11.91
C LEU A 182 2.42 -3.07 11.57
N GLY A 183 1.51 -3.46 10.68
CA GLY A 183 1.42 -4.84 10.18
C GLY A 183 2.70 -5.27 9.49
N GLY A 184 3.17 -4.46 8.55
CA GLY A 184 4.42 -4.73 7.83
C GLY A 184 5.64 -4.84 8.75
N MET A 185 5.73 -4.02 9.79
CA MET A 185 6.78 -4.08 10.81
C MET A 185 6.62 -5.31 11.72
N ALA A 186 5.43 -5.46 12.33
CA ALA A 186 5.16 -6.52 13.29
C ALA A 186 5.27 -7.91 12.66
N GLY A 187 4.80 -8.10 11.42
CA GLY A 187 4.92 -9.36 10.70
C GLY A 187 6.37 -9.81 10.58
N ARG A 188 7.30 -8.90 10.25
CA ARG A 188 8.73 -9.21 10.14
C ARG A 188 9.40 -9.48 11.49
N ILE A 189 9.08 -8.67 12.50
CA ILE A 189 9.62 -8.86 13.86
C ILE A 189 9.16 -10.20 14.44
N LEU A 190 7.86 -10.51 14.36
CA LEU A 190 7.32 -11.77 14.85
C LEU A 190 7.88 -12.96 14.06
N THR A 191 8.04 -12.83 12.74
CA THR A 191 8.65 -13.88 11.92
C THR A 191 10.08 -14.16 12.37
N GLY A 192 10.91 -13.13 12.53
CA GLY A 192 12.28 -13.30 12.99
C GLY A 192 12.35 -13.96 14.36
N LEU A 193 11.58 -13.44 15.32
CA LEU A 193 11.53 -13.96 16.70
C LEU A 193 11.09 -15.42 16.76
N LEU A 194 9.99 -15.76 16.11
CA LEU A 194 9.46 -17.12 16.12
C LEU A 194 10.35 -18.10 15.34
N THR A 195 11.11 -17.62 14.37
CA THR A 195 12.06 -18.45 13.61
C THR A 195 13.26 -18.84 14.47
N ASP A 196 13.78 -17.93 15.27
CA ASP A 196 14.88 -18.23 16.19
C ASP A 196 14.44 -19.17 17.34
N LEU A 197 13.23 -18.94 17.88
CA LEU A 197 12.72 -19.72 19.00
C LEU A 197 12.28 -21.13 18.58
N PHE A 198 11.82 -21.32 17.36
CA PHE A 198 11.24 -22.56 16.87
C PHE A 198 11.74 -22.91 15.47
N SER A 199 11.03 -22.39 14.44
CA SER A 199 11.36 -22.56 13.02
C SER A 199 10.60 -21.56 12.16
N TRP A 200 11.04 -21.36 10.92
CA TRP A 200 10.30 -20.53 9.97
C TRP A 200 8.90 -21.11 9.66
N ARG A 201 8.74 -22.42 9.69
CA ARG A 201 7.42 -23.07 9.52
C ARG A 201 6.47 -22.69 10.65
N THR A 202 6.94 -22.79 11.89
CA THR A 202 6.18 -22.38 13.08
C THR A 202 5.84 -20.88 13.04
N ALA A 203 6.79 -20.05 12.60
CA ALA A 203 6.58 -18.61 12.45
C ALA A 203 5.45 -18.30 11.44
N LEU A 204 5.49 -18.88 10.24
CA LEU A 204 4.46 -18.69 9.22
C LEU A 204 3.10 -19.26 9.67
N PHE A 205 3.09 -20.41 10.37
CA PHE A 205 1.87 -21.00 10.92
C PHE A 205 1.23 -20.07 11.96
N ALA A 206 2.00 -19.59 12.93
CA ALA A 206 1.51 -18.70 13.97
C ALA A 206 0.95 -17.38 13.40
N ILE A 207 1.69 -16.77 12.45
CA ILE A 207 1.23 -15.55 11.76
C ILE A 207 -0.04 -15.84 10.96
N GLY A 208 -0.12 -16.98 10.30
CA GLY A 208 -1.30 -17.42 9.57
C GLY A 208 -2.52 -17.56 10.47
N ILE A 209 -2.40 -18.17 11.65
CA ILE A 209 -3.48 -18.31 12.65
C ILE A 209 -3.91 -16.93 13.16
N ILE A 210 -2.97 -16.08 13.61
CA ILE A 210 -3.26 -14.73 14.10
C ILE A 210 -4.00 -13.94 13.01
N SER A 211 -3.52 -14.02 11.77
CA SER A 211 -4.11 -13.33 10.63
C SER A 211 -5.51 -13.85 10.31
N LEU A 212 -5.75 -15.16 10.40
CA LEU A 212 -7.06 -15.76 10.19
C LEU A 212 -8.07 -15.28 11.26
N LEU A 213 -7.66 -15.25 12.53
CA LEU A 213 -8.50 -14.74 13.61
C LEU A 213 -8.85 -13.25 13.39
N LEU A 214 -7.87 -12.42 13.05
CA LEU A 214 -8.10 -11.01 12.74
C LEU A 214 -8.97 -10.82 11.49
N SER A 215 -8.85 -11.69 10.50
CA SER A 215 -9.69 -11.69 9.30
C SER A 215 -11.13 -12.06 9.60
N LEU A 216 -11.37 -12.99 10.51
CA LEU A 216 -12.72 -13.32 10.99
C LEU A 216 -13.31 -12.14 11.78
N ILE A 217 -12.54 -11.52 12.66
CA ILE A 217 -12.97 -10.31 13.38
C ILE A 217 -13.33 -9.21 12.36
N PHE A 218 -12.47 -8.95 11.37
CA PHE A 218 -12.75 -7.99 10.28
C PHE A 218 -14.10 -8.29 9.61
N ALA A 219 -14.33 -9.53 9.23
CA ALA A 219 -15.57 -9.95 8.55
C ALA A 219 -16.84 -9.67 9.38
N LEU A 220 -16.73 -9.86 10.71
CA LEU A 220 -17.84 -9.67 11.65
C LEU A 220 -18.12 -8.19 11.94
N ILE A 221 -17.06 -7.37 12.06
CA ILE A 221 -17.22 -5.98 12.55
C ILE A 221 -17.30 -4.94 11.44
N LEU A 222 -16.84 -5.23 10.19
CA LEU A 222 -16.96 -4.30 9.09
C LEU A 222 -18.43 -4.14 8.70
N PRO A 223 -19.01 -2.92 8.72
CA PRO A 223 -20.40 -2.69 8.31
C PRO A 223 -20.62 -3.04 6.83
N ALA A 224 -21.84 -3.40 6.48
CA ALA A 224 -22.23 -3.55 5.09
C ALA A 224 -22.22 -2.18 4.39
N PRO A 225 -21.75 -2.08 3.13
CA PRO A 225 -21.78 -0.83 2.39
C PRO A 225 -23.23 -0.39 2.13
N ARG A 226 -23.51 0.90 2.28
CA ARG A 226 -24.83 1.50 2.08
C ARG A 226 -24.90 2.35 0.80
N HIS A 227 -23.75 2.91 0.41
CA HIS A 227 -23.64 3.82 -0.73
C HIS A 227 -23.05 3.15 -1.98
N SER A 228 -22.79 1.84 -1.95
CA SER A 228 -22.24 1.16 -3.12
C SER A 228 -23.28 1.12 -4.24
N VAL A 229 -23.05 1.95 -5.25
CA VAL A 229 -23.82 1.86 -6.50
C VAL A 229 -23.19 0.75 -7.34
N ASN A 230 -23.90 -0.36 -7.51
CA ASN A 230 -23.53 -1.37 -8.49
C ASN A 230 -23.63 -0.76 -9.90
N LYS A 231 -22.56 -0.14 -10.35
CA LYS A 231 -22.45 0.31 -11.73
C LYS A 231 -21.85 -0.83 -12.54
N PRO A 232 -22.53 -1.32 -13.59
CA PRO A 232 -21.90 -2.27 -14.49
C PRO A 232 -20.69 -1.57 -15.13
N LEU A 233 -19.48 -1.96 -14.71
CA LEU A 233 -18.28 -1.48 -15.36
C LEU A 233 -18.25 -2.01 -16.78
N ASN A 234 -18.32 -1.09 -17.72
CA ASN A 234 -17.90 -1.36 -19.08
C ASN A 234 -16.35 -1.39 -19.03
N GLY A 235 -15.76 -2.59 -19.15
CA GLY A 235 -14.31 -2.76 -19.08
C GLY A 235 -13.54 -1.87 -20.08
N LYS A 236 -14.18 -1.51 -21.20
CA LYS A 236 -13.65 -0.53 -22.16
C LYS A 236 -13.53 0.86 -21.55
N THR A 237 -14.49 1.27 -20.72
CA THR A 237 -14.46 2.58 -20.02
C THR A 237 -13.36 2.62 -18.98
N ALA A 238 -13.18 1.54 -18.22
CA ALA A 238 -12.09 1.43 -17.24
C ALA A 238 -10.71 1.48 -17.92
N LEU A 239 -10.51 0.68 -18.97
CA LEU A 239 -9.28 0.70 -19.77
C LEU A 239 -9.00 2.09 -20.37
N ARG A 240 -10.03 2.77 -20.87
CA ARG A 240 -9.89 4.14 -21.40
C ARG A 240 -9.47 5.14 -20.31
N ALA A 241 -9.97 5.00 -19.10
CA ALA A 241 -9.59 5.84 -17.97
C ALA A 241 -8.10 5.68 -17.60
N TYR A 242 -7.56 4.47 -17.67
CA TYR A 242 -6.11 4.24 -17.52
C TYR A 242 -5.31 4.76 -18.72
N ALA A 243 -5.80 4.56 -19.95
CA ALA A 243 -5.13 5.01 -21.17
C ALA A 243 -4.89 6.53 -21.21
N VAL A 244 -5.82 7.31 -20.67
CA VAL A 244 -5.66 8.78 -20.55
C VAL A 244 -4.39 9.12 -19.76
N HIS A 245 -4.14 8.42 -18.64
CA HIS A 245 -2.96 8.68 -17.83
C HIS A 245 -1.67 8.16 -18.45
N LEU A 246 -1.71 7.01 -19.15
CA LEU A 246 -0.55 6.45 -19.85
C LEU A 246 -0.04 7.37 -20.97
N HIS A 247 -0.90 8.19 -21.58
CA HIS A 247 -0.53 9.18 -22.59
C HIS A 247 -0.07 10.52 -22.00
N ASN A 248 -0.32 10.77 -20.71
CA ASN A 248 0.13 11.98 -20.03
C ASN A 248 1.58 11.81 -19.55
N LYS A 249 2.54 12.20 -20.41
CA LYS A 249 3.97 12.01 -20.16
C LYS A 249 4.46 12.62 -18.82
N PRO A 250 4.10 13.86 -18.42
CA PRO A 250 4.50 14.41 -17.13
C PRO A 250 3.95 13.62 -15.93
N LEU A 251 2.70 13.17 -16.00
CA LEU A 251 2.10 12.34 -14.95
C LEU A 251 2.75 10.95 -14.91
N MET A 252 3.06 10.37 -16.08
CA MET A 252 3.78 9.10 -16.16
C MET A 252 5.19 9.19 -15.59
N ALA A 253 5.87 10.32 -15.71
CA ALA A 253 7.16 10.51 -15.05
C ALA A 253 7.04 10.39 -13.54
N LEU A 254 5.99 10.95 -12.92
CA LEU A 254 5.72 10.78 -11.49
C LEU A 254 5.32 9.34 -11.13
N ILE A 255 4.53 8.68 -11.97
CA ILE A 255 4.10 7.28 -11.76
C ILE A 255 5.30 6.34 -11.75
N VAL A 256 6.25 6.51 -12.68
CA VAL A 256 7.47 5.70 -12.77
C VAL A 256 8.36 5.88 -11.54
N LEU A 257 8.32 7.04 -10.86
CA LEU A 257 9.05 7.22 -9.59
C LEU A 257 8.67 6.16 -8.55
N GLY A 258 7.41 5.71 -8.53
CA GLY A 258 6.98 4.62 -7.65
C GLY A 258 7.81 3.34 -7.86
N PHE A 259 8.07 2.98 -9.12
CA PHE A 259 8.92 1.84 -9.48
C PHE A 259 10.35 2.01 -8.95
N LEU A 260 10.96 3.17 -9.19
CA LEU A 260 12.34 3.43 -8.79
C LEU A 260 12.50 3.43 -7.26
N PHE A 261 11.61 4.11 -6.55
CA PHE A 261 11.68 4.23 -5.09
C PHE A 261 11.44 2.89 -4.40
N MET A 262 10.35 2.20 -4.74
CA MET A 262 10.03 0.92 -4.10
C MET A 262 10.99 -0.19 -4.56
N GLY A 263 11.47 -0.12 -5.79
CA GLY A 263 12.51 -1.02 -6.29
C GLY A 263 13.79 -0.92 -5.46
N GLY A 264 14.30 0.29 -5.23
CA GLY A 264 15.47 0.51 -4.38
C GLY A 264 15.22 0.10 -2.92
N PHE A 265 14.03 0.43 -2.39
CA PHE A 265 13.67 0.12 -1.01
C PHE A 265 13.62 -1.39 -0.74
N VAL A 266 12.91 -2.12 -1.56
CA VAL A 266 12.79 -3.58 -1.39
C VAL A 266 14.12 -4.27 -1.66
N THR A 267 14.90 -3.78 -2.63
CA THR A 267 16.24 -4.32 -2.88
C THR A 267 17.11 -4.23 -1.63
N LEU A 268 17.20 -3.08 -0.98
CA LEU A 268 18.00 -2.95 0.24
C LEU A 268 17.56 -3.95 1.31
N TYR A 269 16.25 -4.00 1.59
CA TYR A 269 15.72 -4.85 2.65
C TYR A 269 15.71 -6.34 2.33
N ASN A 270 15.72 -6.73 1.06
CA ASN A 270 15.86 -8.13 0.66
C ASN A 270 17.29 -8.64 0.89
N TYR A 271 18.31 -7.80 0.69
CA TYR A 271 19.70 -8.25 0.73
C TYR A 271 20.47 -7.87 2.00
N ILE A 272 19.98 -6.92 2.80
CA ILE A 272 20.61 -6.58 4.09
C ILE A 272 20.61 -7.77 5.06
N GLY A 273 19.60 -8.66 4.99
CA GLY A 273 19.53 -9.87 5.80
C GLY A 273 20.64 -10.86 5.48
N PHE A 274 21.05 -10.97 4.22
CA PHE A 274 22.20 -11.80 3.83
C PHE A 274 23.52 -11.19 4.34
N LEU A 275 23.68 -9.86 4.22
CA LEU A 275 24.87 -9.18 4.72
C LEU A 275 25.03 -9.35 6.23
N LEU A 276 23.96 -9.17 7.00
CA LEU A 276 24.02 -9.15 8.46
C LEU A 276 23.87 -10.55 9.07
N GLY A 277 23.31 -11.50 8.33
CA GLY A 277 23.20 -12.91 8.76
C GLY A 277 24.48 -13.73 8.61
N ASP A 278 25.40 -13.28 7.75
CA ASP A 278 26.68 -13.93 7.53
C ASP A 278 27.83 -13.27 8.32
N PRO A 279 28.98 -13.96 8.52
CA PRO A 279 30.16 -13.34 9.13
C PRO A 279 30.57 -12.05 8.40
N PRO A 280 31.09 -11.05 9.12
CA PRO A 280 31.45 -11.02 10.54
C PRO A 280 30.28 -10.68 11.50
N TYR A 281 29.08 -10.37 11.01
CA TYR A 281 27.97 -9.90 11.84
C TYR A 281 27.20 -11.05 12.50
N SER A 282 26.88 -12.10 11.76
CA SER A 282 26.20 -13.33 12.23
C SER A 282 24.94 -13.06 13.07
N PHE A 283 24.10 -12.11 12.63
CA PHE A 283 22.87 -11.75 13.33
C PHE A 283 21.85 -12.89 13.26
N SER A 284 21.18 -13.12 14.38
CA SER A 284 20.04 -14.03 14.46
C SER A 284 18.83 -13.49 13.70
N GLN A 285 17.85 -14.36 13.40
CA GLN A 285 16.63 -13.96 12.70
C GLN A 285 15.81 -12.95 13.50
N SER A 286 15.82 -13.04 14.83
CA SER A 286 15.21 -12.04 15.70
C SER A 286 15.80 -10.66 15.48
N VAL A 287 17.14 -10.56 15.49
CA VAL A 287 17.84 -9.27 15.29
C VAL A 287 17.53 -8.72 13.89
N LEU A 288 17.55 -9.58 12.85
CA LEU A 288 17.17 -9.18 11.49
C LEU A 288 15.71 -8.71 11.41
N GLY A 289 14.80 -9.34 12.13
CA GLY A 289 13.41 -8.91 12.26
C GLY A 289 13.28 -7.55 12.96
N PHE A 290 14.05 -7.31 14.02
CA PHE A 290 14.05 -6.04 14.76
C PHE A 290 14.62 -4.87 13.96
N LEU A 291 15.39 -5.09 12.89
CA LEU A 291 15.84 -4.00 12.00
C LEU A 291 14.65 -3.22 11.43
N PHE A 292 13.50 -3.84 11.28
CA PHE A 292 12.32 -3.16 10.74
C PHE A 292 11.67 -2.16 11.70
N ILE A 293 12.15 -2.04 12.94
CA ILE A 293 11.72 -0.98 13.86
C ILE A 293 12.03 0.42 13.32
N VAL A 294 13.03 0.53 12.43
CA VAL A 294 13.37 1.79 11.74
C VAL A 294 12.22 2.33 10.87
N TYR A 295 11.18 1.51 10.58
CA TYR A 295 9.97 1.97 9.89
C TYR A 295 9.19 3.04 10.69
N LEU A 296 9.42 3.15 12.00
CA LEU A 296 8.88 4.25 12.81
C LEU A 296 9.41 5.61 12.33
N PHE A 297 10.70 5.68 11.96
CA PHE A 297 11.28 6.89 11.35
C PHE A 297 10.65 7.19 9.99
N GLY A 298 10.32 6.15 9.22
CA GLY A 298 9.59 6.29 7.96
C GLY A 298 8.19 6.88 8.17
N SER A 299 7.44 6.35 9.14
CA SER A 299 6.10 6.86 9.45
C SER A 299 6.12 8.33 9.85
N PHE A 300 7.09 8.73 10.66
CA PHE A 300 7.33 10.14 11.01
C PHE A 300 7.67 10.97 9.75
N SER A 301 8.56 10.45 8.90
CA SER A 301 8.98 11.13 7.67
C SER A 301 7.82 11.42 6.72
N SER A 302 6.88 10.47 6.54
CA SER A 302 5.72 10.66 5.66
C SER A 302 4.94 11.92 6.00
N VAL A 303 4.71 12.17 7.29
CA VAL A 303 3.99 13.35 7.76
C VAL A 303 4.86 14.61 7.67
N TYR A 304 6.11 14.53 8.12
CA TYR A 304 7.02 15.67 8.17
C TYR A 304 7.38 16.19 6.77
N MET A 305 7.81 15.27 5.88
CA MET A 305 8.20 15.62 4.51
C MET A 305 7.00 16.01 3.65
N GLY A 306 5.82 15.40 3.87
CA GLY A 306 4.59 15.81 3.23
C GLY A 306 4.25 17.28 3.52
N LYS A 307 4.20 17.66 4.80
CA LYS A 307 3.99 19.06 5.21
C LYS A 307 5.05 20.02 4.66
N LYS A 308 6.29 19.60 4.60
CA LYS A 308 7.37 20.42 3.99
C LYS A 308 7.17 20.59 2.48
N ALA A 309 6.67 19.56 1.78
CA ALA A 309 6.39 19.64 0.36
C ALA A 309 5.25 20.63 0.04
N ASP A 310 4.21 20.66 0.89
CA ASP A 310 3.12 21.64 0.78
C ASP A 310 3.63 23.09 0.91
N LEU A 311 4.61 23.33 1.78
CA LEU A 311 5.16 24.65 2.04
C LEU A 311 6.26 25.10 1.05
N SER A 312 7.14 24.17 0.65
CA SER A 312 8.37 24.48 -0.10
C SER A 312 8.34 23.96 -1.55
N GLY A 313 7.26 23.31 -1.94
CA GLY A 313 7.05 22.73 -3.26
C GLY A 313 7.52 21.27 -3.38
N HIS A 314 6.71 20.47 -4.07
CA HIS A 314 6.88 19.01 -4.18
C HIS A 314 8.24 18.61 -4.78
N ALA A 315 8.68 19.25 -5.88
CA ALA A 315 9.90 18.87 -6.58
C ALA A 315 11.16 19.04 -5.72
N LEU A 316 11.26 20.13 -4.97
CA LEU A 316 12.40 20.38 -4.10
C LEU A 316 12.50 19.38 -2.96
N VAL A 317 11.39 19.20 -2.23
CA VAL A 317 11.37 18.33 -1.04
C VAL A 317 11.49 16.86 -1.44
N LEU A 318 10.92 16.48 -2.60
CA LEU A 318 11.10 15.15 -3.17
C LEU A 318 12.57 14.89 -3.53
N SER A 319 13.24 15.85 -4.18
CA SER A 319 14.69 15.75 -4.50
C SER A 319 15.56 15.60 -3.25
N ILE A 320 15.25 16.34 -2.19
CA ILE A 320 15.92 16.21 -0.88
C ILE A 320 15.67 14.81 -0.30
N SER A 321 14.43 14.30 -0.36
CA SER A 321 14.10 12.97 0.12
C SER A 321 14.85 11.88 -0.64
N VAL A 322 15.02 12.02 -1.96
CA VAL A 322 15.84 11.13 -2.80
C VAL A 322 17.30 11.17 -2.37
N ALA A 323 17.86 12.37 -2.15
CA ALA A 323 19.24 12.55 -1.69
C ALA A 323 19.47 11.89 -0.31
N LEU A 324 18.52 12.05 0.63
CA LEU A 324 18.58 11.40 1.95
C LEU A 324 18.52 9.88 1.82
N THR A 325 17.67 9.36 0.92
CA THR A 325 17.59 7.92 0.63
C THR A 325 18.93 7.40 0.08
N ALA A 326 19.50 8.09 -0.90
CA ALA A 326 20.78 7.70 -1.49
C ALA A 326 21.93 7.77 -0.46
N LEU A 327 21.98 8.83 0.32
CA LEU A 327 22.97 8.98 1.41
C LEU A 327 22.83 7.85 2.43
N GLY A 328 21.59 7.55 2.87
CA GLY A 328 21.33 6.45 3.80
C GLY A 328 21.81 5.09 3.25
N ALA A 329 21.56 4.81 1.96
CA ALA A 329 22.09 3.62 1.29
C ALA A 329 23.62 3.57 1.34
N VAL A 330 24.30 4.64 0.95
CA VAL A 330 25.77 4.73 0.93
C VAL A 330 26.37 4.58 2.34
N VAL A 331 25.75 5.19 3.35
CA VAL A 331 26.20 5.07 4.77
C VAL A 331 26.18 3.60 5.23
N THR A 332 25.32 2.74 4.69
CA THR A 332 25.34 1.30 5.04
C THR A 332 26.59 0.56 4.54
N LEU A 333 27.42 1.15 3.68
CA LEU A 333 28.69 0.55 3.24
C LEU A 333 29.72 0.50 4.38
N VAL A 334 29.63 1.40 5.35
CA VAL A 334 30.56 1.42 6.49
C VAL A 334 30.40 0.12 7.30
N PRO A 335 31.51 -0.57 7.69
CA PRO A 335 31.44 -1.88 8.36
C PRO A 335 30.77 -1.87 9.75
N SER A 336 30.72 -0.73 10.43
CA SER A 336 30.15 -0.58 11.77
C SER A 336 28.62 -0.85 11.77
N VAL A 337 28.17 -1.72 12.65
CA VAL A 337 26.73 -2.04 12.85
C VAL A 337 25.93 -0.77 13.19
N VAL A 338 26.43 0.06 14.09
CA VAL A 338 25.75 1.29 14.51
C VAL A 338 25.56 2.23 13.31
N VAL A 339 26.62 2.41 12.50
CA VAL A 339 26.55 3.25 11.30
C VAL A 339 25.59 2.67 10.26
N LYS A 340 25.56 1.33 10.10
CA LYS A 340 24.57 0.67 9.23
C LYS A 340 23.13 0.92 9.69
N ILE A 341 22.85 0.87 10.99
CA ILE A 341 21.50 1.17 11.54
C ILE A 341 21.15 2.64 11.30
N ILE A 342 22.08 3.57 11.47
CA ILE A 342 21.88 4.99 11.12
C ILE A 342 21.59 5.13 9.63
N GLY A 343 22.36 4.46 8.76
CA GLY A 343 22.15 4.43 7.33
C GLY A 343 20.76 3.89 6.95
N LEU A 344 20.35 2.77 7.54
CA LEU A 344 19.01 2.20 7.36
C LEU A 344 17.90 3.16 7.80
N SER A 345 18.09 3.85 8.93
CA SER A 345 17.11 4.81 9.44
C SER A 345 16.97 6.00 8.50
N LEU A 346 18.11 6.54 8.01
CA LEU A 346 18.13 7.64 7.05
C LEU A 346 17.53 7.24 5.69
N PHE A 347 17.89 6.05 5.20
CA PHE A 347 17.34 5.47 3.97
C PHE A 347 15.82 5.34 4.05
N THR A 348 15.33 4.77 5.16
CA THR A 348 13.90 4.57 5.40
C THR A 348 13.17 5.91 5.52
N PHE A 349 13.75 6.85 6.25
CA PHE A 349 13.22 8.21 6.37
C PHE A 349 13.07 8.86 4.98
N GLY A 350 14.13 8.85 4.16
CA GLY A 350 14.11 9.41 2.82
C GLY A 350 13.08 8.74 1.93
N PHE A 351 13.03 7.40 1.90
CA PHE A 351 12.09 6.64 1.08
C PHE A 351 10.62 6.94 1.40
N PHE A 352 10.24 6.97 2.68
CA PHE A 352 8.86 7.27 3.06
C PHE A 352 8.47 8.71 2.71
N GLY A 353 9.42 9.65 2.78
CA GLY A 353 9.25 11.01 2.24
C GLY A 353 9.00 10.98 0.74
N CYS A 354 9.82 10.26 -0.04
CA CYS A 354 9.65 10.10 -1.48
C CYS A 354 8.27 9.55 -1.84
N HIS A 355 7.85 8.47 -1.18
CA HIS A 355 6.57 7.82 -1.44
C HIS A 355 5.37 8.73 -1.12
N SER A 356 5.41 9.39 0.04
CA SER A 356 4.34 10.29 0.48
C SER A 356 4.17 11.47 -0.49
N ILE A 357 5.28 12.14 -0.83
CA ILE A 357 5.26 13.32 -1.71
C ILE A 357 4.83 12.94 -3.14
N ALA A 358 5.41 11.87 -3.71
CA ALA A 358 5.07 11.44 -5.06
C ALA A 358 3.59 11.06 -5.18
N SER A 359 3.06 10.32 -4.20
CA SER A 359 1.65 9.93 -4.16
C SER A 359 0.70 11.13 -4.06
N ALA A 360 1.02 12.12 -3.21
CA ALA A 360 0.25 13.35 -3.07
C ALA A 360 0.28 14.17 -4.37
N TRP A 361 1.46 14.38 -4.93
CA TRP A 361 1.64 15.15 -6.16
C TRP A 361 0.89 14.57 -7.36
N ILE A 362 0.86 13.23 -7.50
CA ILE A 362 0.03 12.56 -8.52
C ILE A 362 -1.46 12.86 -8.30
N GLY A 363 -1.94 12.80 -7.05
CA GLY A 363 -3.34 13.08 -6.71
C GLY A 363 -3.76 14.51 -7.03
N GLU A 364 -2.85 15.48 -6.91
CA GLU A 364 -3.07 16.88 -7.27
C GLU A 364 -3.07 17.11 -8.79
N CYS A 365 -2.10 16.50 -9.50
CA CYS A 365 -1.91 16.70 -10.92
C CYS A 365 -2.89 15.91 -11.80
N ALA A 366 -3.56 14.90 -11.28
CA ALA A 366 -4.56 14.15 -12.00
C ALA A 366 -5.89 14.93 -12.04
N ASN A 367 -6.16 15.65 -13.14
CA ASN A 367 -7.38 16.45 -13.30
C ASN A 367 -8.65 15.60 -13.43
N VAL A 368 -8.53 14.40 -14.01
CA VAL A 368 -9.62 13.42 -14.20
C VAL A 368 -9.18 12.05 -13.70
N ASN A 369 -10.15 11.21 -13.33
CA ASN A 369 -9.88 9.81 -12.96
C ASN A 369 -8.74 9.65 -11.92
N LYS A 370 -8.73 10.48 -10.86
CA LYS A 370 -7.68 10.50 -9.83
C LYS A 370 -7.38 9.12 -9.21
N ALA A 371 -8.43 8.33 -9.00
CA ALA A 371 -8.28 6.97 -8.46
C ALA A 371 -7.46 6.07 -9.37
N GLN A 372 -7.65 6.18 -10.70
CA GLN A 372 -6.90 5.40 -11.70
C GLN A 372 -5.43 5.85 -11.77
N ALA A 373 -5.15 7.15 -11.64
CA ALA A 373 -3.78 7.66 -11.56
C ALA A 373 -3.05 7.10 -10.34
N SER A 374 -3.69 7.13 -9.16
CA SER A 374 -3.14 6.53 -7.93
C SER A 374 -2.97 5.03 -8.04
N SER A 375 -3.90 4.32 -8.70
CA SER A 375 -3.78 2.89 -8.94
C SER A 375 -2.63 2.54 -9.87
N LEU A 376 -2.37 3.34 -10.92
CA LEU A 376 -1.20 3.18 -11.77
C LEU A 376 0.11 3.41 -10.99
N TYR A 377 0.15 4.41 -10.13
CA TYR A 377 1.30 4.63 -9.26
C TYR A 377 1.58 3.40 -8.38
N LEU A 378 0.55 2.84 -7.74
CA LEU A 378 0.71 1.64 -6.92
C LEU A 378 1.08 0.40 -7.75
N LEU A 379 0.57 0.28 -8.97
CA LEU A 379 1.01 -0.77 -9.91
C LEU A 379 2.51 -0.69 -10.15
N PHE A 380 3.02 0.47 -10.56
CA PHE A 380 4.46 0.68 -10.79
C PHE A 380 5.28 0.50 -9.53
N TYR A 381 4.78 0.97 -8.39
CA TYR A 381 5.38 0.80 -7.07
C TYR A 381 5.61 -0.68 -6.72
N TYR A 382 4.59 -1.53 -6.85
CA TYR A 382 4.73 -2.96 -6.57
C TYR A 382 5.47 -3.73 -7.67
N LEU A 383 5.41 -3.28 -8.93
CA LEU A 383 6.27 -3.82 -10.00
C LEU A 383 7.75 -3.51 -9.72
N GLY A 384 8.06 -2.33 -9.20
CA GLY A 384 9.40 -1.99 -8.73
C GLY A 384 9.87 -2.91 -7.61
N SER A 385 9.02 -3.14 -6.60
CA SER A 385 9.27 -4.14 -5.55
C SER A 385 9.59 -5.52 -6.10
N SER A 386 8.82 -5.96 -7.09
CA SER A 386 8.96 -7.30 -7.68
C SER A 386 10.21 -7.39 -8.57
N LEU A 387 10.31 -6.55 -9.57
CA LEU A 387 11.34 -6.67 -10.61
C LEU A 387 12.71 -6.21 -10.11
N ALA A 388 12.80 -4.99 -9.55
CA ALA A 388 14.08 -4.50 -9.04
C ALA A 388 14.52 -5.25 -7.78
N GLY A 389 13.55 -5.61 -6.89
CA GLY A 389 13.85 -6.45 -5.72
C GLY A 389 14.50 -7.77 -6.08
N THR A 390 14.08 -8.43 -7.17
CA THR A 390 14.72 -9.66 -7.68
C THR A 390 16.02 -9.36 -8.40
N ALA A 391 16.05 -8.32 -9.26
CA ALA A 391 17.25 -7.94 -10.01
C ALA A 391 18.44 -7.59 -9.10
N GLY A 392 18.16 -7.04 -7.90
CA GLY A 392 19.18 -6.81 -6.87
C GLY A 392 19.99 -8.04 -6.51
N GLY A 393 19.43 -9.25 -6.70
CA GLY A 393 20.11 -10.51 -6.47
C GLY A 393 21.28 -10.77 -7.42
N TYR A 394 21.19 -10.30 -8.66
CA TYR A 394 22.32 -10.34 -9.58
C TYR A 394 23.50 -9.51 -9.03
N PHE A 395 23.21 -8.29 -8.56
CA PHE A 395 24.23 -7.41 -8.00
C PHE A 395 24.78 -7.95 -6.68
N TRP A 396 23.94 -8.57 -5.85
CA TRP A 396 24.40 -9.26 -4.64
C TRP A 396 25.37 -10.40 -4.95
N THR A 397 25.03 -11.25 -5.91
CA THR A 397 25.84 -12.42 -6.24
C THR A 397 27.21 -12.07 -6.83
N HIS A 398 27.29 -11.02 -7.67
CA HIS A 398 28.52 -10.68 -8.40
C HIS A 398 29.35 -9.60 -7.69
N PHE A 399 28.73 -8.70 -6.95
CA PHE A 399 29.39 -7.52 -6.38
C PHE A 399 29.08 -7.32 -4.88
N HIS A 400 28.44 -8.29 -4.24
CA HIS A 400 28.07 -8.26 -2.82
C HIS A 400 27.31 -6.96 -2.45
N TRP A 401 27.52 -6.47 -1.24
CA TRP A 401 26.79 -5.30 -0.73
C TRP A 401 27.05 -4.02 -1.52
N LEU A 402 28.27 -3.82 -2.00
CA LEU A 402 28.60 -2.68 -2.84
C LEU A 402 27.79 -2.67 -4.14
N GLY A 403 27.60 -3.81 -4.78
CA GLY A 403 26.78 -3.93 -5.97
C GLY A 403 25.32 -3.59 -5.71
N VAL A 404 24.76 -4.09 -4.60
CA VAL A 404 23.39 -3.77 -4.19
C VAL A 404 23.21 -2.26 -4.00
N ILE A 405 24.12 -1.60 -3.28
CA ILE A 405 24.06 -0.16 -3.04
C ILE A 405 24.23 0.62 -4.34
N THR A 406 25.17 0.23 -5.20
CA THR A 406 25.37 0.85 -6.52
C THR A 406 24.08 0.78 -7.35
N PHE A 407 23.44 -0.39 -7.42
CA PHE A 407 22.17 -0.54 -8.13
C PHE A 407 21.07 0.37 -7.58
N ILE A 408 20.93 0.45 -6.25
CA ILE A 408 19.96 1.33 -5.59
C ILE A 408 20.24 2.80 -5.93
N VAL A 409 21.49 3.23 -5.84
CA VAL A 409 21.91 4.61 -6.15
C VAL A 409 21.59 4.95 -7.61
N ILE A 410 21.84 4.03 -8.55
CA ILE A 410 21.47 4.22 -9.97
C ILE A 410 19.95 4.43 -10.11
N LEU A 411 19.11 3.60 -9.47
CA LEU A 411 17.64 3.78 -9.50
C LEU A 411 17.24 5.15 -8.95
N LEU A 412 17.87 5.60 -7.86
CA LEU A 412 17.57 6.89 -7.24
C LEU A 412 18.06 8.06 -8.10
N LEU A 413 19.21 7.96 -8.74
CA LEU A 413 19.72 8.99 -9.67
C LEU A 413 18.82 9.13 -10.89
N LEU A 414 18.28 8.04 -11.43
CA LEU A 414 17.30 8.07 -12.52
C LEU A 414 15.99 8.80 -12.17
N SER A 415 15.70 9.00 -10.87
CA SER A 415 14.52 9.77 -10.46
C SER A 415 14.65 11.29 -10.69
N TYR A 416 15.85 11.86 -10.63
CA TYR A 416 16.04 13.32 -10.78
C TYR A 416 15.58 13.88 -12.13
N PRO A 417 15.95 13.30 -13.29
CA PRO A 417 15.43 13.79 -14.58
C PRO A 417 13.90 13.66 -14.68
N LEU A 418 13.30 12.62 -14.09
CA LEU A 418 11.84 12.46 -14.08
C LEU A 418 11.16 13.52 -13.20
N ILE A 419 11.71 13.84 -12.02
CA ILE A 419 11.22 14.89 -11.14
C ILE A 419 11.30 16.25 -11.85
N SER A 420 12.46 16.55 -12.46
CA SER A 420 12.68 17.81 -13.18
C SER A 420 11.73 17.96 -14.37
N TYR A 421 11.55 16.88 -15.15
CA TYR A 421 10.63 16.85 -16.27
C TYR A 421 9.18 17.09 -15.84
N ALA A 422 8.72 16.37 -14.80
CA ALA A 422 7.38 16.54 -14.25
C ALA A 422 7.17 17.96 -13.72
N HIS A 423 8.11 18.51 -12.97
CA HIS A 423 8.04 19.85 -12.42
C HIS A 423 7.91 20.92 -13.49
N LYS A 424 8.70 20.81 -14.58
CA LYS A 424 8.68 21.78 -15.68
C LYS A 424 7.35 21.79 -16.43
N HIS A 425 6.76 20.62 -16.69
CA HIS A 425 5.60 20.48 -17.56
C HIS A 425 4.26 20.52 -16.84
N LEU A 426 4.21 20.12 -15.54
CA LEU A 426 2.98 20.19 -14.75
C LEU A 426 2.66 21.61 -14.27
N LYS A 427 3.66 22.47 -14.09
CA LYS A 427 3.45 23.89 -13.81
C LYS A 427 2.82 24.68 -14.96
N GLN A 428 2.87 24.18 -16.19
CA GLN A 428 2.39 24.86 -17.40
C GLN A 428 0.94 24.51 -17.77
N LEU A 429 0.32 23.56 -17.08
CA LEU A 429 -1.08 23.24 -17.29
C LEU A 429 -1.93 24.31 -16.57
N PRO A 430 -2.84 25.03 -17.27
CA PRO A 430 -3.75 25.95 -16.63
C PRO A 430 -4.60 25.20 -15.59
N GLN A 431 -4.73 25.80 -14.39
CA GLN A 431 -5.54 25.29 -13.29
C GLN A 431 -7.03 25.29 -13.63
#